data_0afb999b017d10f65859a0cc598023b4
#
_entry.id   0afb999b017d10f65859a0cc598023b4
#
_cell.length_a   1.000
_cell.length_b   1.000
_cell.length_c   1.000
_cell.angle_alpha   90.00
_cell.angle_beta   90.00
_cell.angle_gamma   90.00
#
_symmetry.space_group_name_H-M   'P 1'
#
loop_
_entity.id
_entity.type
_entity.pdbx_description
1 polymer ?
#
loop_
_entity_poly.entity_id
_entity_poly.type
_entity_poly.pdbx_seq_one_letter_code
_entity_poly.pdbx_strand_id
1 'polypeptide(L)'
;ANIRVGIGIPADAEFILLAADDPYGFASAAELSLFRRPMPTTNLKFISAVMWEGRETTLDSNSSNCIFNTTTCFSPVSFDLSTQANHATLGHAEALADLTEAERSEIVAFEMGLFTAQVQSKGAGNLTDNGAHGGPSALINQTYYFGINDTLVGDYRTREPFNPKVMSLYDTWHRYITST
;
A
#
# COMPACT_ATOMS: atom_id res chain seq x y z
N ALA A 1 10.05 11.30 9.20
CA ALA A 1 10.26 12.62 8.57
C ALA A 1 11.75 12.77 8.26
N ASN A 2 12.07 13.26 7.07
CA ASN A 2 13.45 13.62 6.76
C ASN A 2 13.66 15.09 7.13
N ILE A 3 14.65 15.36 7.94
CA ILE A 3 15.03 16.71 8.35
C ILE A 3 16.23 17.13 7.52
N ARG A 4 16.12 18.26 6.83
CA ARG A 4 17.26 18.89 6.13
C ARG A 4 17.63 20.18 6.82
N VAL A 5 18.90 20.31 7.13
CA VAL A 5 19.47 21.54 7.72
C VAL A 5 19.61 22.61 6.65
N GLY A 6 19.29 23.85 6.98
CA GLY A 6 19.59 25.03 6.16
C GLY A 6 18.52 25.42 5.13
N ILE A 7 17.39 24.76 5.09
CA ILE A 7 16.23 25.19 4.29
C ILE A 7 15.09 25.46 5.27
N GLY A 8 14.79 26.71 5.52
CA GLY A 8 13.70 27.09 6.39
C GLY A 8 12.32 26.58 5.91
N ILE A 9 11.33 26.63 6.78
CA ILE A 9 9.95 26.31 6.40
C ILE A 9 9.50 27.35 5.37
N PRO A 10 8.97 26.92 4.19
CA PRO A 10 8.44 27.85 3.21
C PRO A 10 7.36 28.75 3.79
N ALA A 11 7.24 29.98 3.27
CA ALA A 11 6.23 30.92 3.74
C ALA A 11 4.79 30.46 3.45
N ASP A 12 4.62 29.55 2.52
CA ASP A 12 3.36 28.93 2.09
C ASP A 12 3.16 27.52 2.67
N ALA A 13 3.89 27.18 3.73
CA ALA A 13 3.74 25.87 4.37
C ALA A 13 2.33 25.69 4.96
N GLU A 14 1.73 24.53 4.70
CA GLU A 14 0.39 24.16 5.17
C GLU A 14 0.34 23.89 6.71
N PHE A 15 1.44 24.01 7.40
CA PHE A 15 1.54 23.70 8.84
C PHE A 15 2.54 24.61 9.53
N ILE A 16 2.33 24.77 10.83
CA ILE A 16 3.23 25.49 11.74
C ILE A 16 3.92 24.45 12.62
N LEU A 17 5.25 24.48 12.68
CA LEU A 17 5.99 23.66 13.60
C LEU A 17 5.94 24.28 15.00
N LEU A 18 5.29 23.59 15.94
CA LEU A 18 5.14 24.05 17.32
C LEU A 18 6.32 23.63 18.19
N ALA A 19 6.87 22.46 17.98
CA ALA A 19 8.01 21.92 18.70
C ALA A 19 8.75 20.89 17.87
N ALA A 20 10.04 20.72 18.11
CA ALA A 20 10.86 19.65 17.56
C ALA A 20 11.64 19.00 18.70
N ASP A 21 11.60 17.67 18.74
CA ASP A 21 12.56 16.88 19.48
C ASP A 21 13.67 16.49 18.48
N ASP A 22 14.73 17.29 18.48
CA ASP A 22 15.80 17.17 17.51
C ASP A 22 17.06 16.65 18.19
N PRO A 23 17.53 15.42 17.86
CA PRO A 23 18.74 14.85 18.43
C PRO A 23 20.03 15.59 18.02
N TYR A 24 19.95 16.46 17.01
CA TYR A 24 21.11 17.25 16.53
C TYR A 24 21.21 18.62 17.20
N GLY A 25 20.21 19.01 18.02
CA GLY A 25 20.28 20.19 18.85
C GLY A 25 20.14 21.52 18.13
N PHE A 26 19.37 21.59 17.05
CA PHE A 26 19.09 22.85 16.36
C PHE A 26 18.28 23.79 17.25
N ALA A 27 18.64 25.08 17.21
CA ALA A 27 18.12 26.06 18.14
C ALA A 27 16.68 26.49 17.87
N SER A 28 16.21 26.35 16.64
CA SER A 28 14.86 26.78 16.25
C SER A 28 14.26 25.92 15.14
N ALA A 29 12.95 25.97 15.04
CA ALA A 29 12.19 25.35 13.96
C ALA A 29 12.55 25.92 12.57
N ALA A 30 13.02 27.16 12.51
CA ALA A 30 13.43 27.81 11.27
C ALA A 30 14.71 27.19 10.66
N GLU A 31 15.49 26.47 11.43
CA GLU A 31 16.69 25.77 10.97
C GLU A 31 16.36 24.38 10.38
N LEU A 32 15.12 23.93 10.53
CA LEU A 32 14.66 22.62 10.07
C LEU A 32 13.88 22.75 8.78
N SER A 33 14.08 21.82 7.87
CA SER A 33 13.21 21.62 6.71
C SER A 33 12.39 20.37 6.95
N LEU A 34 11.08 20.54 7.04
CA LEU A 34 10.13 19.46 7.29
C LEU A 34 9.26 19.21 6.05
N PHE A 35 9.02 17.95 5.75
CA PHE A 35 8.09 17.55 4.72
C PHE A 35 7.37 16.27 5.12
N ARG A 36 6.14 16.12 4.67
CA ARG A 36 5.42 14.86 4.80
C ARG A 36 6.02 13.86 3.82
N ARG A 37 6.36 12.69 4.32
CA ARG A 37 6.70 11.57 3.44
C ARG A 37 5.41 11.08 2.79
N PRO A 38 5.32 11.11 1.46
CA PRO A 38 4.15 10.55 0.79
C PRO A 38 4.06 9.06 1.05
N MET A 39 2.84 8.56 1.14
CA MET A 39 2.58 7.13 1.19
C MET A 39 3.03 6.46 -0.12
N PRO A 40 3.38 5.17 -0.10
CA PRO A 40 3.55 4.42 -1.33
C PRO A 40 2.32 4.55 -2.22
N THR A 41 2.54 4.83 -3.50
CA THR A 41 1.47 4.94 -4.52
C THR A 41 1.32 3.65 -5.32
N THR A 42 2.03 2.60 -4.93
CA THR A 42 2.00 1.28 -5.56
C THR A 42 1.77 0.20 -4.50
N ASN A 43 1.30 -0.96 -4.92
CA ASN A 43 1.00 -2.09 -4.05
C ASN A 43 -0.14 -1.83 -3.06
N LEU A 44 -1.03 -0.88 -3.36
CA LEU A 44 -2.15 -0.53 -2.47
C LEU A 44 -3.11 -1.69 -2.23
N LYS A 45 -3.17 -2.64 -3.14
CA LYS A 45 -3.96 -3.88 -2.97
C LYS A 45 -3.56 -4.68 -1.73
N PHE A 46 -2.34 -4.52 -1.22
CA PHE A 46 -1.79 -5.30 -0.10
C PHE A 46 -1.81 -4.56 1.23
N ILE A 47 -2.24 -3.30 1.24
CA ILE A 47 -2.39 -2.55 2.49
C ILE A 47 -3.76 -2.78 3.12
N SER A 48 -3.85 -2.55 4.42
CA SER A 48 -5.09 -2.67 5.20
C SER A 48 -5.54 -1.33 5.82
N ALA A 49 -4.76 -0.28 5.63
CA ALA A 49 -5.06 1.05 6.13
C ALA A 49 -4.61 2.10 5.12
N VAL A 50 -5.44 3.12 4.93
CA VAL A 50 -5.16 4.26 4.07
C VAL A 50 -4.73 5.44 4.92
N MET A 51 -3.72 6.17 4.45
CA MET A 51 -2.96 7.21 5.15
C MET A 51 -2.09 6.66 6.29
N TRP A 52 -1.05 7.42 6.63
CA TRP A 52 -0.06 7.00 7.63
C TRP A 52 -0.67 6.75 9.00
N GLU A 53 -1.58 7.61 9.43
CA GLU A 53 -2.31 7.54 10.68
C GLU A 53 -3.66 6.82 10.58
N GLY A 54 -3.99 6.31 9.41
CA GLY A 54 -5.21 5.53 9.18
C GLY A 54 -6.51 6.35 9.12
N ARG A 55 -6.45 7.69 8.99
CA ARG A 55 -7.67 8.54 9.03
C ARG A 55 -8.69 8.24 7.93
N GLU A 56 -8.23 7.70 6.81
CA GLU A 56 -9.11 7.27 5.70
C GLU A 56 -9.47 5.78 5.80
N THR A 57 -9.20 5.14 6.94
CA THR A 57 -9.56 3.75 7.18
C THR A 57 -10.87 3.68 7.94
N THR A 58 -11.90 3.20 7.29
CA THR A 58 -13.26 3.22 7.81
C THR A 58 -13.57 1.97 8.63
N LEU A 59 -14.14 2.15 9.82
CA LEU A 59 -14.68 1.04 10.62
C LEU A 59 -15.96 0.51 9.97
N ASP A 60 -16.05 -0.81 9.85
CA ASP A 60 -17.25 -1.49 9.33
C ASP A 60 -17.49 -2.80 10.08
N SER A 61 -18.44 -2.78 10.98
CA SER A 61 -18.80 -3.94 11.81
C SER A 61 -19.39 -5.12 11.01
N ASN A 62 -19.81 -4.89 9.77
CA ASN A 62 -20.34 -5.93 8.88
C ASN A 62 -19.24 -6.58 8.02
N SER A 63 -18.05 -6.03 8.04
CA SER A 63 -16.90 -6.55 7.31
C SER A 63 -16.31 -7.77 8.01
N SER A 64 -15.77 -8.69 7.23
CA SER A 64 -14.94 -9.80 7.75
C SER A 64 -13.46 -9.41 7.95
N ASN A 65 -13.08 -8.19 7.55
CA ASN A 65 -11.72 -7.67 7.65
C ASN A 65 -11.44 -7.12 9.06
N CYS A 66 -11.32 -8.01 10.05
CA CYS A 66 -11.20 -7.62 11.45
C CYS A 66 -9.78 -7.78 11.97
N ILE A 67 -9.44 -7.00 12.99
CA ILE A 67 -8.23 -7.23 13.78
C ILE A 67 -8.37 -8.57 14.51
N PHE A 68 -7.33 -9.36 14.46
CA PHE A 68 -7.29 -10.67 15.08
C PHE A 68 -7.76 -10.65 16.54
N ASN A 69 -8.67 -11.59 16.87
CA ASN A 69 -9.28 -11.72 18.20
C ASN A 69 -10.01 -10.46 18.72
N THR A 70 -10.47 -9.59 17.84
CA THR A 70 -11.28 -8.43 18.21
C THR A 70 -12.56 -8.37 17.39
N THR A 71 -13.46 -7.45 17.75
CA THR A 71 -14.65 -7.09 16.97
C THR A 71 -14.42 -5.84 16.12
N THR A 72 -13.19 -5.33 16.08
CA THR A 72 -12.84 -4.15 15.30
C THR A 72 -12.58 -4.57 13.86
N CYS A 73 -13.51 -4.23 12.99
CA CYS A 73 -13.49 -4.56 11.57
C CYS A 73 -13.47 -3.30 10.70
N PHE A 74 -12.93 -3.41 9.51
CA PHE A 74 -12.72 -2.29 8.60
C PHE A 74 -13.34 -2.56 7.22
N SER A 75 -13.71 -1.50 6.55
CA SER A 75 -14.10 -1.54 5.15
C SER A 75 -12.97 -2.10 4.26
N PRO A 76 -13.30 -2.62 3.08
CA PRO A 76 -12.27 -2.96 2.09
C PRO A 76 -11.42 -1.74 1.72
N VAL A 77 -10.13 -1.93 1.47
CA VAL A 77 -9.23 -0.85 1.08
C VAL A 77 -9.71 -0.08 -0.16
N SER A 78 -10.40 -0.73 -1.08
CA SER A 78 -11.00 -0.08 -2.25
C SER A 78 -12.07 0.95 -1.90
N PHE A 79 -12.83 0.73 -0.83
CA PHE A 79 -13.79 1.71 -0.31
C PHE A 79 -13.06 2.93 0.26
N ASP A 80 -12.05 2.68 1.08
CA ASP A 80 -11.25 3.73 1.71
C ASP A 80 -10.49 4.57 0.67
N LEU A 81 -9.93 3.95 -0.36
CA LEU A 81 -9.30 4.65 -1.50
C LEU A 81 -10.32 5.49 -2.29
N SER A 82 -11.53 5.00 -2.48
CA SER A 82 -12.62 5.75 -3.13
C SER A 82 -12.97 7.03 -2.34
N THR A 83 -13.04 6.93 -1.03
CA THR A 83 -13.28 8.06 -0.14
C THR A 83 -12.11 9.04 -0.16
N GLN A 84 -10.90 8.52 -0.08
CA GLN A 84 -9.67 9.32 -0.14
C GLN A 84 -9.52 10.07 -1.46
N ALA A 85 -9.82 9.44 -2.61
CA ALA A 85 -9.80 10.08 -3.92
C ALA A 85 -10.75 11.28 -3.98
N ASN A 86 -11.96 11.13 -3.43
CA ASN A 86 -12.91 12.22 -3.36
C ASN A 86 -12.43 13.36 -2.46
N HIS A 87 -11.93 13.04 -1.26
CA HIS A 87 -11.38 14.03 -0.34
C HIS A 87 -10.17 14.77 -0.94
N ALA A 88 -9.30 14.06 -1.65
CA ALA A 88 -8.16 14.69 -2.33
C ALA A 88 -8.61 15.64 -3.45
N THR A 89 -9.62 15.26 -4.21
CA THR A 89 -10.17 16.08 -5.29
C THR A 89 -10.80 17.36 -4.75
N LEU A 90 -11.58 17.28 -3.69
CA LEU A 90 -12.19 18.45 -3.07
C LEU A 90 -11.18 19.30 -2.31
N GLY A 91 -10.29 18.67 -1.52
CA GLY A 91 -9.39 19.39 -0.63
C GLY A 91 -8.11 19.89 -1.27
N HIS A 92 -7.48 19.12 -2.16
CA HIS A 92 -6.21 19.51 -2.78
C HIS A 92 -6.37 20.10 -4.18
N ALA A 93 -7.29 19.56 -4.98
CA ALA A 93 -7.58 20.09 -6.31
C ALA A 93 -8.65 21.18 -6.29
N GLU A 94 -9.25 21.46 -5.12
CA GLU A 94 -10.27 22.51 -4.95
C GLU A 94 -11.46 22.37 -5.92
N ALA A 95 -11.83 21.13 -6.24
CA ALA A 95 -12.96 20.86 -7.11
C ALA A 95 -14.27 21.35 -6.48
N LEU A 96 -15.18 21.82 -7.33
CA LEU A 96 -16.47 22.39 -6.89
C LEU A 96 -17.55 21.33 -6.64
N ALA A 97 -17.29 20.08 -6.99
CA ALA A 97 -18.22 18.97 -6.85
C ALA A 97 -17.48 17.66 -6.54
N ASP A 98 -18.20 16.74 -5.91
CA ASP A 98 -17.73 15.39 -5.69
C ASP A 98 -17.43 14.66 -7.01
N LEU A 99 -16.49 13.74 -6.97
CA LEU A 99 -16.31 12.76 -8.04
C LEU A 99 -17.56 11.86 -8.12
N THR A 100 -17.95 11.55 -9.33
CA THR A 100 -18.98 10.53 -9.57
C THR A 100 -18.49 9.15 -9.13
N GLU A 101 -19.42 8.24 -8.91
CA GLU A 101 -19.06 6.85 -8.57
C GLU A 101 -18.21 6.18 -9.67
N ALA A 102 -18.49 6.49 -10.94
CA ALA A 102 -17.73 5.99 -12.07
C ALA A 102 -16.27 6.47 -12.03
N GLU A 103 -16.06 7.77 -11.84
CA GLU A 103 -14.71 8.35 -11.75
C GLU A 103 -13.93 7.78 -10.55
N ARG A 104 -14.57 7.67 -9.39
CA ARG A 104 -13.94 7.03 -8.22
C ARG A 104 -13.55 5.58 -8.48
N SER A 105 -14.43 4.83 -9.15
CA SER A 105 -14.17 3.43 -9.50
C SER A 105 -12.98 3.29 -10.47
N GLU A 106 -12.87 4.18 -11.45
CA GLU A 106 -11.74 4.21 -12.38
C GLU A 106 -10.42 4.55 -11.68
N ILE A 107 -10.43 5.55 -10.80
CA ILE A 107 -9.26 5.93 -9.99
C ILE A 107 -8.81 4.76 -9.12
N VAL A 108 -9.71 4.15 -8.39
CA VAL A 108 -9.41 3.02 -7.51
C VAL A 108 -8.90 1.81 -8.30
N ALA A 109 -9.50 1.52 -9.45
CA ALA A 109 -9.04 0.44 -10.33
C ALA A 109 -7.61 0.69 -10.81
N PHE A 110 -7.27 1.92 -11.18
CA PHE A 110 -5.92 2.31 -11.54
C PHE A 110 -4.96 2.16 -10.37
N GLU A 111 -5.26 2.72 -9.22
CA GLU A 111 -4.41 2.66 -8.01
C GLU A 111 -4.16 1.23 -7.54
N MET A 112 -5.21 0.41 -7.50
CA MET A 112 -5.15 -1.00 -7.14
C MET A 112 -4.41 -1.85 -8.17
N GLY A 113 -4.28 -1.34 -9.39
CA GLY A 113 -3.54 -1.97 -10.49
C GLY A 113 -2.05 -1.62 -10.53
N LEU A 114 -1.58 -0.67 -9.74
CA LEU A 114 -0.18 -0.27 -9.72
C LEU A 114 0.65 -1.16 -8.79
N PHE A 115 1.60 -1.88 -9.38
CA PHE A 115 2.50 -2.75 -8.63
C PHE A 115 3.96 -2.37 -8.86
N THR A 116 4.72 -2.34 -7.77
CA THR A 116 6.17 -2.35 -7.81
C THR A 116 6.62 -3.81 -7.82
N ALA A 117 6.71 -4.40 -8.99
CA ALA A 117 7.14 -5.77 -9.17
C ALA A 117 8.12 -5.89 -10.33
N GLN A 118 9.08 -6.78 -10.19
CA GLN A 118 10.07 -7.04 -11.21
C GLN A 118 9.43 -7.82 -12.37
N VAL A 119 9.70 -7.38 -13.61
CA VAL A 119 9.25 -8.06 -14.85
C VAL A 119 10.29 -9.07 -15.32
N GLN A 120 11.56 -8.69 -15.23
CA GLN A 120 12.67 -9.48 -15.73
C GLN A 120 13.78 -9.58 -14.71
N SER A 121 14.49 -10.69 -14.70
CA SER A 121 15.72 -10.90 -13.98
C SER A 121 16.87 -11.10 -14.95
N LYS A 122 18.03 -10.51 -14.69
CA LYS A 122 19.22 -10.66 -15.53
C LYS A 122 19.65 -12.13 -15.70
N GLY A 123 19.47 -12.94 -14.66
CA GLY A 123 19.84 -14.35 -14.67
C GLY A 123 18.74 -15.31 -15.07
N ALA A 124 17.46 -14.92 -14.89
CA ALA A 124 16.32 -15.81 -15.08
C ALA A 124 15.42 -15.45 -16.28
N GLY A 125 15.66 -14.30 -16.93
CA GLY A 125 14.81 -13.83 -18.03
C GLY A 125 13.50 -13.22 -17.54
N ASN A 126 12.43 -13.39 -18.32
CA ASN A 126 11.11 -12.89 -17.99
C ASN A 126 10.47 -13.74 -16.87
N LEU A 127 9.99 -13.10 -15.83
CA LEU A 127 9.49 -13.78 -14.63
C LEU A 127 8.08 -14.39 -14.79
N THR A 128 7.49 -14.27 -15.99
CA THR A 128 6.24 -14.94 -16.38
C THR A 128 6.42 -16.04 -17.41
N ASP A 129 7.65 -16.26 -17.89
CA ASP A 129 7.91 -17.29 -18.89
C ASP A 129 7.67 -18.71 -18.34
N ASN A 130 7.31 -19.61 -19.23
CA ASN A 130 7.11 -21.01 -18.93
C ASN A 130 6.11 -21.29 -17.79
N GLY A 131 5.10 -20.41 -17.64
CA GLY A 131 4.06 -20.56 -16.64
C GLY A 131 4.43 -20.08 -15.23
N ALA A 132 5.54 -19.35 -15.07
CA ALA A 132 5.87 -18.71 -13.81
C ALA A 132 4.90 -17.55 -13.49
N HIS A 133 4.72 -17.28 -12.23
CA HIS A 133 3.77 -16.30 -11.71
C HIS A 133 4.45 -15.14 -10.95
N GLY A 134 5.72 -14.90 -11.20
CA GLY A 134 6.50 -13.88 -10.49
C GLY A 134 6.41 -12.46 -11.05
N GLY A 135 5.89 -12.29 -12.27
CA GLY A 135 5.76 -10.96 -12.88
C GLY A 135 4.52 -10.18 -12.43
N PRO A 136 4.46 -8.85 -12.69
CA PRO A 136 3.37 -7.99 -12.24
C PRO A 136 1.99 -8.47 -12.69
N SER A 137 1.84 -8.87 -13.94
CA SER A 137 0.56 -9.33 -14.49
C SER A 137 0.04 -10.62 -13.86
N ALA A 138 0.93 -11.47 -13.35
CA ALA A 138 0.54 -12.66 -12.60
C ALA A 138 0.21 -12.29 -11.15
N LEU A 139 1.02 -11.45 -10.52
CA LEU A 139 0.84 -11.05 -9.11
C LEU A 139 -0.45 -10.27 -8.89
N ILE A 140 -0.86 -9.39 -9.82
CA ILE A 140 -2.09 -8.61 -9.72
C ILE A 140 -3.35 -9.48 -9.65
N ASN A 141 -3.31 -10.65 -10.28
CA ASN A 141 -4.44 -11.57 -10.37
C ASN A 141 -4.47 -12.61 -9.23
N GLN A 142 -3.49 -12.57 -8.32
CA GLN A 142 -3.44 -13.49 -7.18
C GLN A 142 -4.13 -12.88 -5.97
N THR A 143 -4.77 -13.72 -5.19
CA THR A 143 -5.32 -13.32 -3.89
C THR A 143 -4.25 -13.51 -2.83
N TYR A 144 -3.96 -12.44 -2.11
CA TYR A 144 -3.03 -12.45 -0.97
C TYR A 144 -3.78 -12.04 0.29
N TYR A 145 -3.53 -12.78 1.37
CA TYR A 145 -4.01 -12.44 2.70
C TYR A 145 -2.82 -12.19 3.61
N PHE A 146 -2.98 -11.29 4.56
CA PHE A 146 -1.95 -11.09 5.57
C PHE A 146 -1.78 -12.37 6.38
N GLY A 147 -0.56 -12.90 6.47
CA GLY A 147 -0.26 -14.14 7.19
C GLY A 147 -0.57 -15.43 6.44
N ILE A 148 -1.05 -15.40 5.18
CA ILE A 148 -1.35 -16.60 4.38
C ILE A 148 -0.14 -17.54 4.22
N ASN A 149 1.06 -17.02 4.37
CA ASN A 149 2.31 -17.75 4.29
C ASN A 149 2.82 -18.28 5.65
N ASP A 150 2.09 -18.08 6.74
CA ASP A 150 2.40 -18.71 8.01
C ASP A 150 2.08 -20.19 7.95
N THR A 151 3.11 -21.02 8.09
CA THR A 151 3.00 -22.48 7.93
C THR A 151 2.29 -23.18 9.08
N LEU A 152 2.13 -22.54 10.23
CA LEU A 152 1.51 -23.10 11.42
C LEU A 152 0.04 -22.75 11.56
N VAL A 153 -0.28 -21.46 11.36
CA VAL A 153 -1.61 -20.94 11.66
C VAL A 153 -2.34 -20.38 10.43
N GLY A 154 -1.66 -20.23 9.29
CA GLY A 154 -2.22 -19.61 8.10
C GLY A 154 -2.47 -18.13 8.31
N ASP A 155 -3.49 -17.58 7.64
CA ASP A 155 -3.86 -16.19 7.80
C ASP A 155 -4.64 -15.95 9.09
N TYR A 156 -4.10 -15.15 9.98
CA TYR A 156 -4.69 -14.93 11.31
C TYR A 156 -5.97 -14.06 11.26
N ARG A 157 -6.21 -13.35 10.17
CA ARG A 157 -7.41 -12.50 10.00
C ARG A 157 -8.58 -13.27 9.39
N THR A 158 -8.30 -13.94 8.27
CA THR A 158 -9.33 -14.64 7.49
C THR A 158 -9.53 -16.08 7.94
N ARG A 159 -8.61 -16.64 8.72
CA ARG A 159 -8.55 -18.06 9.10
C ARG A 159 -8.25 -19.01 7.92
N GLU A 160 -7.85 -18.47 6.79
CA GLU A 160 -7.42 -19.28 5.67
C GLU A 160 -6.15 -20.06 6.03
N PRO A 161 -6.09 -21.36 5.68
CA PRO A 161 -4.91 -22.16 5.96
C PRO A 161 -3.71 -21.68 5.15
N PHE A 162 -2.51 -22.12 5.54
CA PHE A 162 -1.29 -21.88 4.78
C PHE A 162 -1.48 -22.19 3.30
N ASN A 163 -1.12 -21.25 2.45
CA ASN A 163 -1.20 -21.40 1.00
C ASN A 163 0.20 -21.48 0.37
N PRO A 164 0.63 -22.66 -0.06
CA PRO A 164 1.95 -22.85 -0.66
C PRO A 164 2.15 -22.12 -1.99
N LYS A 165 1.08 -21.66 -2.65
CA LYS A 165 1.19 -20.89 -3.90
C LYS A 165 2.05 -19.65 -3.77
N VAL A 166 2.07 -19.02 -2.59
CA VAL A 166 2.93 -17.86 -2.32
C VAL A 166 4.41 -18.21 -2.45
N MET A 167 4.77 -19.46 -2.16
CA MET A 167 6.15 -19.95 -2.23
C MET A 167 6.47 -20.68 -3.55
N SER A 168 5.47 -20.93 -4.39
CA SER A 168 5.56 -21.76 -5.59
C SER A 168 5.48 -20.97 -6.89
N LEU A 169 5.75 -19.66 -6.86
CA LEU A 169 5.65 -18.77 -8.04
C LEU A 169 6.50 -19.23 -9.24
N TYR A 170 7.56 -19.96 -8.99
CA TYR A 170 8.52 -20.43 -9.99
C TYR A 170 8.65 -21.96 -10.08
N ASP A 171 7.73 -22.72 -9.48
CA ASP A 171 7.79 -24.19 -9.46
C ASP A 171 7.77 -24.80 -10.86
N THR A 172 7.16 -24.12 -11.83
CA THR A 172 7.14 -24.55 -13.22
C THR A 172 8.54 -24.62 -13.84
N TRP A 173 9.49 -23.82 -13.33
CA TRP A 173 10.86 -23.84 -13.82
C TRP A 173 11.67 -25.06 -13.35
N HIS A 174 11.30 -25.68 -12.26
CA HIS A 174 11.93 -26.92 -11.78
C HIS A 174 11.90 -28.04 -12.81
N ARG A 175 10.86 -28.08 -13.63
CA ARG A 175 10.70 -29.13 -14.65
C ARG A 175 11.68 -29.01 -15.81
N TYR A 176 12.26 -27.84 -16.02
CA TYR A 176 13.21 -27.59 -17.10
C TYR A 176 14.66 -27.95 -16.73
N ILE A 177 14.97 -27.96 -15.43
CA ILE A 177 16.33 -28.26 -14.94
C ILE A 177 16.59 -29.79 -14.93
N THR A 178 15.54 -30.60 -14.83
CA THR A 178 15.65 -32.05 -14.72
C THR A 178 15.54 -32.77 -16.06
N SER A 179 15.31 -32.08 -17.19
CA SER A 179 15.14 -32.63 -18.52
C SER A 179 16.34 -32.37 -19.47
N THR A 180 17.47 -31.89 -18.96
CA THR A 180 18.77 -31.77 -19.63
C THR A 180 19.79 -32.70 -18.98
#